data_e8b6b7b81b71c2d2d70b9f99f70a80da
#
_entry.id   e8b6b7b81b71c2d2d70b9f99f70a80da
#
_cell.length_a   1.000
_cell.length_b   1.000
_cell.length_c   1.000
_cell.angle_alpha   90.00
_cell.angle_beta   90.00
_cell.angle_gamma   90.00
#
_symmetry.space_group_name_H-M   'P 1'
#
loop_
_entity.id
_entity.type
_entity.pdbx_description
1 polymer ?
#
loop_
_entity_poly.entity_id
_entity_poly.type
_entity_poly.pdbx_seq_one_letter_code
_entity_poly.pdbx_strand_id
1 'polypeptide(L)'
;MVLGYLLAVALLALLSLWPKLAARPLPVRVEAFVEASFTPPAPEPLSLNRASLEELEALPGIGPTLAQRIVEGRPYERVEDLLRVKGIGPATLERLRPYVRP
;
A
#
# COMPACT_ATOMS: atom_id res chain seq x y z
N MET A 1 -23.26 -59.64 -22.52
CA MET A 1 -22.05 -59.69 -21.73
C MET A 1 -21.04 -58.60 -22.16
N VAL A 2 -20.78 -58.43 -23.46
CA VAL A 2 -19.85 -57.45 -23.98
C VAL A 2 -20.35 -56.03 -23.76
N LEU A 3 -21.65 -55.79 -23.85
CA LEU A 3 -22.27 -54.47 -23.67
C LEU A 3 -22.10 -53.93 -22.25
N GLY A 4 -22.26 -54.80 -21.24
CA GLY A 4 -22.05 -54.42 -19.84
C GLY A 4 -20.59 -54.10 -19.52
N TYR A 5 -19.66 -54.78 -20.14
CA TYR A 5 -18.25 -54.52 -20.01
C TYR A 5 -17.84 -53.18 -20.63
N LEU A 6 -18.36 -52.88 -21.83
CA LEU A 6 -18.11 -51.60 -22.51
C LEU A 6 -18.68 -50.42 -21.72
N LEU A 7 -19.86 -50.59 -21.13
CA LEU A 7 -20.46 -49.56 -20.26
C LEU A 7 -19.64 -49.33 -18.99
N ALA A 8 -19.12 -50.38 -18.39
CA ALA A 8 -18.27 -50.27 -17.21
C ALA A 8 -16.94 -49.56 -17.53
N VAL A 9 -16.33 -49.86 -18.67
CA VAL A 9 -15.09 -49.22 -19.12
C VAL A 9 -15.33 -47.73 -19.44
N ALA A 10 -16.46 -47.41 -20.08
CA ALA A 10 -16.84 -46.02 -20.36
C ALA A 10 -17.11 -45.24 -19.08
N LEU A 11 -17.75 -45.86 -18.09
CA LEU A 11 -17.98 -45.24 -16.79
C LEU A 11 -16.67 -44.94 -16.03
N LEU A 12 -15.76 -45.93 -16.06
CA LEU A 12 -14.42 -45.75 -15.46
C LEU A 12 -13.61 -44.67 -16.16
N ALA A 13 -13.70 -44.58 -17.48
CA ALA A 13 -13.06 -43.52 -18.25
C ALA A 13 -13.63 -42.15 -17.91
N LEU A 14 -14.95 -42.04 -17.73
CA LEU A 14 -15.61 -40.81 -17.30
C LEU A 14 -15.21 -40.42 -15.90
N LEU A 15 -15.14 -41.38 -14.98
CA LEU A 15 -14.66 -41.12 -13.60
C LEU A 15 -13.20 -40.69 -13.56
N SER A 16 -12.39 -41.24 -14.46
CA SER A 16 -10.98 -40.85 -14.60
C SER A 16 -10.81 -39.43 -15.15
N LEU A 17 -11.73 -38.98 -16.00
CA LEU A 17 -11.71 -37.61 -16.52
C LEU A 17 -12.26 -36.56 -15.53
N TRP A 18 -13.15 -37.02 -14.63
CA TRP A 18 -13.82 -36.12 -13.70
C TRP A 18 -12.85 -35.27 -12.85
N PRO A 19 -11.81 -35.83 -12.20
CA PRO A 19 -10.89 -35.02 -11.43
C PRO A 19 -10.06 -34.07 -12.29
N LYS A 20 -9.81 -34.38 -13.56
CA LYS A 20 -9.10 -33.49 -14.48
C LYS A 20 -9.95 -32.29 -14.91
N LEU A 21 -11.29 -32.49 -15.02
CA LEU A 21 -12.22 -31.40 -15.32
C LEU A 21 -12.57 -30.57 -14.11
N ALA A 22 -12.67 -31.21 -12.93
CA ALA A 22 -12.96 -30.52 -11.67
C ALA A 22 -11.74 -29.82 -11.10
N ALA A 23 -10.54 -30.27 -11.43
CA ALA A 23 -9.28 -29.73 -10.96
C ALA A 23 -8.71 -28.64 -11.88
N ARG A 24 -9.51 -28.01 -12.72
CA ARG A 24 -9.07 -26.79 -13.37
C ARG A 24 -8.85 -25.75 -12.29
N PRO A 25 -7.60 -25.40 -11.99
CA PRO A 25 -7.40 -24.23 -11.15
C PRO A 25 -8.04 -23.06 -11.88
N LEU A 26 -9.01 -22.45 -11.24
CA LEU A 26 -9.54 -21.19 -11.73
C LEU A 26 -8.36 -20.25 -11.93
N PRO A 27 -8.16 -19.72 -13.15
CA PRO A 27 -7.01 -18.86 -13.41
C PRO A 27 -7.14 -17.51 -12.72
N VAL A 28 -8.09 -17.37 -11.81
CA VAL A 28 -8.25 -16.17 -11.02
C VAL A 28 -7.21 -16.21 -9.90
N ARG A 29 -6.03 -15.70 -10.18
CA ARG A 29 -5.08 -15.32 -9.14
C ARG A 29 -5.62 -14.08 -8.45
N VAL A 30 -6.57 -14.29 -7.56
CA VAL A 30 -7.11 -13.23 -6.73
C VAL A 30 -5.98 -12.54 -5.94
N GLU A 31 -4.98 -13.31 -5.53
CA GLU A 31 -3.80 -12.79 -4.84
C GLU A 31 -2.98 -11.82 -5.69
N ALA A 32 -2.73 -12.16 -6.96
CA ALA A 32 -2.01 -11.26 -7.86
C ALA A 32 -2.84 -10.01 -8.21
N PHE A 33 -4.15 -10.11 -8.26
CA PHE A 33 -5.04 -8.98 -8.48
C PHE A 33 -5.09 -8.05 -7.27
N VAL A 34 -5.13 -8.61 -6.06
CA VAL A 34 -5.09 -7.85 -4.80
C VAL A 34 -3.75 -7.16 -4.63
N GLU A 35 -2.64 -7.82 -4.94
CA GLU A 35 -1.31 -7.20 -4.90
C GLU A 35 -1.17 -6.10 -5.95
N ALA A 36 -1.67 -6.29 -7.16
CA ALA A 36 -1.61 -5.29 -8.21
C ALA A 36 -2.49 -4.06 -7.93
N SER A 37 -3.62 -4.24 -7.23
CA SER A 37 -4.50 -3.15 -6.86
C SER A 37 -4.15 -2.50 -5.53
N PHE A 38 -3.30 -3.13 -4.73
CA PHE A 38 -2.89 -2.67 -3.40
C PHE A 38 -1.41 -2.28 -3.34
N THR A 39 -0.81 -1.86 -4.46
CA THR A 39 0.43 -1.13 -4.37
C THR A 39 0.05 0.26 -3.85
N PRO A 40 0.26 0.58 -2.57
CA PRO A 40 0.02 1.94 -2.12
C PRO A 40 0.90 2.83 -2.98
N PRO A 41 0.36 3.92 -3.53
CA PRO A 41 1.22 4.88 -4.20
C PRO A 41 2.33 5.23 -3.23
N ALA A 42 3.56 5.26 -3.71
CA ALA A 42 4.68 5.73 -2.91
C ALA A 42 4.24 7.02 -2.24
N PRO A 43 4.36 7.16 -0.92
CA PRO A 43 3.88 8.35 -0.24
C PRO A 43 4.55 9.56 -0.87
N GLU A 44 3.76 10.39 -1.54
CA GLU A 44 4.26 11.64 -2.08
C GLU A 44 4.73 12.50 -0.92
N PRO A 45 5.86 13.21 -1.06
CA PRO A 45 6.29 14.13 -0.04
C PRO A 45 5.21 15.15 0.26
N LEU A 46 4.95 15.38 1.54
CA LEU A 46 3.93 16.31 2.01
C LEU A 46 4.41 17.75 1.84
N SER A 47 3.60 18.60 1.23
CA SER A 47 3.94 20.02 1.10
C SER A 47 3.79 20.75 2.43
N LEU A 48 4.88 21.32 2.95
CA LEU A 48 4.87 22.09 4.19
C LEU A 48 3.94 23.30 4.13
N ASN A 49 3.80 23.91 2.97
CA ASN A 49 2.99 25.12 2.79
C ASN A 49 1.49 24.82 2.60
N ARG A 50 1.14 23.58 2.24
CA ARG A 50 -0.24 23.19 1.91
C ARG A 50 -0.81 22.13 2.83
N ALA A 51 0.02 21.43 3.59
CA ALA A 51 -0.42 20.35 4.44
C ALA A 51 -1.39 20.83 5.51
N SER A 52 -2.37 19.99 5.84
CA SER A 52 -3.26 20.22 6.97
C SER A 52 -2.54 19.92 8.28
N LEU A 53 -3.11 20.38 9.37
CA LEU A 53 -2.60 20.09 10.71
C LEU A 53 -2.52 18.59 10.98
N GLU A 54 -3.55 17.85 10.57
CA GLU A 54 -3.62 16.39 10.73
C GLU A 54 -2.56 15.68 9.91
N GLU A 55 -2.30 16.13 8.69
CA GLU A 55 -1.26 15.57 7.84
C GLU A 55 0.13 15.80 8.44
N LEU A 56 0.37 16.96 9.02
CA LEU A 56 1.63 17.28 9.70
C LEU A 56 1.82 16.44 10.96
N GLU A 57 0.76 16.21 11.73
CA GLU A 57 0.80 15.34 12.91
C GLU A 57 1.15 13.89 12.58
N ALA A 58 0.83 13.44 11.37
CA ALA A 58 1.18 12.09 10.90
C ALA A 58 2.67 11.92 10.62
N LEU A 59 3.44 13.00 10.54
CA LEU A 59 4.87 12.94 10.34
C LEU A 59 5.59 12.39 11.57
N PRO A 60 6.70 11.62 11.40
CA PRO A 60 7.42 11.05 12.52
C PRO A 60 8.04 12.16 13.39
N GLY A 61 7.78 12.10 14.69
CA GLY A 61 8.30 13.06 15.66
C GLY A 61 7.55 14.39 15.73
N ILE A 62 6.46 14.53 14.96
CA ILE A 62 5.64 15.75 14.96
C ILE A 62 4.36 15.49 15.75
N GLY A 63 4.24 16.17 16.89
CA GLY A 63 3.02 16.18 17.68
C GLY A 63 2.12 17.38 17.33
N PRO A 64 0.94 17.50 18.01
CA PRO A 64 -0.01 18.58 17.76
C PRO A 64 0.61 19.96 17.89
N THR A 65 1.46 20.19 18.91
CA THR A 65 2.10 21.46 19.16
C THR A 65 3.06 21.85 18.05
N LEU A 66 3.90 20.90 17.61
CA LEU A 66 4.85 21.14 16.51
C LEU A 66 4.15 21.37 15.19
N ALA A 67 3.09 20.60 14.91
CA ALA A 67 2.27 20.77 13.71
C ALA A 67 1.70 22.18 13.65
N GLN A 68 1.17 22.67 14.74
CA GLN A 68 0.64 24.03 14.84
C GLN A 68 1.71 25.09 14.60
N ARG A 69 2.89 24.90 15.17
CA ARG A 69 4.04 25.81 14.96
C ARG A 69 4.50 25.83 13.50
N ILE A 70 4.46 24.67 12.83
CA ILE A 70 4.78 24.59 11.41
C ILE A 70 3.78 25.40 10.58
N VAL A 71 2.49 25.27 10.87
CA VAL A 71 1.45 26.05 10.18
C VAL A 71 1.63 27.54 10.39
N GLU A 72 1.93 27.95 11.60
CA GLU A 72 2.14 29.36 11.95
C GLU A 72 3.38 29.97 11.29
N GLY A 73 4.41 29.16 11.06
CA GLY A 73 5.67 29.60 10.46
C GLY A 73 5.70 29.66 8.94
N ARG A 74 4.60 29.33 8.26
CA ARG A 74 4.49 29.40 6.80
C ARG A 74 4.63 30.84 6.27
N PRO A 75 5.20 31.02 5.04
CA PRO A 75 5.63 30.03 4.06
C PRO A 75 7.08 29.53 4.26
N TYR A 76 7.36 28.34 3.75
CA TYR A 76 8.70 27.76 3.72
C TYR A 76 9.20 27.69 2.30
N GLU A 77 10.41 28.16 2.05
CA GLU A 77 11.05 28.08 0.74
C GLU A 77 11.86 26.79 0.60
N ARG A 78 12.38 26.28 1.70
CA ARG A 78 13.19 25.05 1.76
C ARG A 78 12.77 24.20 2.94
N VAL A 79 13.06 22.92 2.87
CA VAL A 79 12.84 22.00 4.00
C VAL A 79 13.67 22.44 5.22
N GLU A 80 14.87 22.96 4.99
CA GLU A 80 15.76 23.47 6.03
C GLU A 80 15.17 24.65 6.82
N ASP A 81 14.22 25.35 6.27
CA ASP A 81 13.54 26.45 6.95
C ASP A 81 12.73 25.97 8.16
N LEU A 82 12.46 24.66 8.27
CA LEU A 82 11.87 24.07 9.46
C LEU A 82 12.73 24.23 10.71
N LEU A 83 14.02 24.46 10.56
CA LEU A 83 14.90 24.73 11.69
C LEU A 83 14.54 26.02 12.44
N ARG A 84 13.79 26.91 11.81
CA ARG A 84 13.26 28.12 12.45
C ARG A 84 12.13 27.83 13.42
N VAL A 85 11.49 26.67 13.26
CA VAL A 85 10.41 26.25 14.13
C VAL A 85 10.97 25.78 15.46
N LYS A 86 10.49 26.37 16.54
CA LYS A 86 10.91 25.97 17.88
C LYS A 86 10.49 24.53 18.17
N GLY A 87 11.45 23.70 18.51
CA GLY A 87 11.24 22.27 18.78
C GLY A 87 11.68 21.36 17.64
N ILE A 88 12.03 21.91 16.47
CA ILE A 88 12.60 21.15 15.36
C ILE A 88 14.10 21.39 15.31
N GLY A 89 14.86 20.35 15.63
CA GLY A 89 16.31 20.34 15.53
C GLY A 89 16.81 19.66 14.28
N PRO A 90 18.16 19.65 14.05
CA PRO A 90 18.74 18.99 12.88
C PRO A 90 18.40 17.50 12.76
N ALA A 91 18.34 16.78 13.88
CA ALA A 91 17.99 15.37 13.89
C ALA A 91 16.54 15.13 13.45
N THR A 92 15.61 15.96 13.91
CA THR A 92 14.20 15.88 13.50
C THR A 92 14.06 16.25 12.03
N LEU A 93 14.77 17.26 11.56
CA LEU A 93 14.79 17.66 10.16
C LEU A 93 15.23 16.51 9.25
N GLU A 94 16.30 15.82 9.60
CA GLU A 94 16.81 14.69 8.83
C GLU A 94 15.78 13.53 8.74
N ARG A 95 15.04 13.31 9.81
CA ARG A 95 13.96 12.32 9.81
C ARG A 95 12.79 12.72 8.89
N LEU A 96 12.53 14.00 8.78
CA LEU A 96 11.42 14.54 8.00
C LEU A 96 11.74 14.68 6.51
N ARG A 97 12.99 14.85 6.13
CA ARG A 97 13.41 15.09 4.74
C ARG A 97 12.75 14.18 3.71
N PRO A 98 12.69 12.84 3.89
CA PRO A 98 12.08 11.97 2.90
C PRO A 98 10.56 12.10 2.80
N TYR A 99 9.92 12.75 3.78
CA TYR A 99 8.46 12.82 3.88
C TYR A 99 7.88 14.18 3.53
N VAL A 100 8.72 15.22 3.42
CA VAL A 100 8.26 16.60 3.26
C VAL A 100 8.94 17.30 2.10
N ARG A 101 8.24 18.28 1.56
CA ARG A 101 8.75 19.26 0.59
C ARG A 101 8.19 20.63 0.94
N PRO A 102 8.75 21.69 0.42
CA PRO A 102 8.19 23.04 0.61
C PRO A 102 6.76 23.19 0.15
#